data_bc7ad4e45a13eb691e806e0a571e4030
#
_entry.id   bc7ad4e45a13eb691e806e0a571e4030
#
_cell.length_a   1.000
_cell.length_b   1.000
_cell.length_c   1.000
_cell.angle_alpha   90.00
_cell.angle_beta   90.00
_cell.angle_gamma   90.00
#
_symmetry.space_group_name_H-M   'P 1'
#
loop_
_entity.id
_entity.type
_entity.pdbx_description
1 polymer ?
#
loop_
_entity_poly.entity_id
_entity_poly.type
_entity_poly.pdbx_seq_one_letter_code
_entity_poly.pdbx_strand_id
1 'polypeptide(L)'
;MRSKYYIDTAIWRDLHENRKDKSKNLGELAFESLKKIRTNKEKIIYSDFVVEELSRAYDKQTINKLFKGVSEALEKVEINEQQLKEAADLSKKLNIPLGDAVHGVLAKDNNAVMVTRDRHFRKLRDKITIKKPEDLI
;
A
#
# COMPACT_ATOMS: atom_id res chain seq x y z
N MET A 1 13.34 8.91 -14.25
CA MET A 1 11.95 8.44 -14.09
C MET A 1 11.52 8.58 -12.64
N ARG A 2 10.28 9.01 -12.44
CA ARG A 2 9.74 9.16 -11.08
C ARG A 2 9.21 7.82 -10.59
N SER A 3 9.43 7.54 -9.31
CA SER A 3 8.98 6.31 -8.71
C SER A 3 7.47 6.32 -8.44
N LYS A 4 6.91 5.14 -8.37
CA LYS A 4 5.53 4.92 -7.94
C LYS A 4 5.58 4.08 -6.66
N TYR A 5 4.66 4.34 -5.77
CA TYR A 5 4.59 3.65 -4.47
C TYR A 5 3.20 3.10 -4.26
N TYR A 6 3.13 1.80 -4.04
CA TYR A 6 1.89 1.12 -3.68
C TYR A 6 1.82 1.05 -2.17
N ILE A 7 0.83 1.68 -1.58
CA ILE A 7 0.71 1.80 -0.13
C ILE A 7 -0.21 0.71 0.40
N ASP A 8 0.33 -0.15 1.26
CA ASP A 8 -0.44 -1.22 1.91
C ASP A 8 -1.58 -0.63 2.75
N THR A 9 -2.70 -1.33 2.78
CA THR A 9 -3.90 -0.92 3.51
C THR A 9 -3.61 -0.56 4.96
N ALA A 10 -2.74 -1.32 5.63
CA ALA A 10 -2.39 -1.06 7.03
C ALA A 10 -1.72 0.30 7.23
N ILE A 11 -0.96 0.78 6.23
CA ILE A 11 -0.32 2.09 6.31
C ILE A 11 -1.37 3.21 6.24
N TRP A 12 -2.38 3.06 5.37
CA TRP A 12 -3.52 3.99 5.34
C TRP A 12 -4.24 4.04 6.69
N ARG A 13 -4.37 2.88 7.33
CA ARG A 13 -5.01 2.80 8.65
C ARG A 13 -4.14 3.43 9.73
N ASP A 14 -2.84 3.21 9.69
CA ASP A 14 -1.90 3.86 10.62
C ASP A 14 -2.04 5.39 10.54
N LEU A 15 -2.14 5.91 9.32
CA LEU A 15 -2.32 7.35 9.08
C LEU A 15 -3.62 7.86 9.70
N HIS A 16 -4.74 7.22 9.38
CA HIS A 16 -6.05 7.67 9.82
C HIS A 16 -6.23 7.53 11.34
N GLU A 17 -5.81 6.42 11.90
CA GLU A 17 -5.97 6.12 13.33
C GLU A 17 -4.84 6.69 14.17
N ASN A 18 -3.84 7.27 13.53
CA ASN A 18 -2.65 7.81 14.20
C ASN A 18 -2.05 6.81 15.18
N ARG A 19 -1.83 5.59 14.68
CA ARG A 19 -1.38 4.46 15.48
C ARG A 19 0.04 4.63 16.01
N LYS A 20 0.27 4.03 17.17
CA LYS A 20 1.60 3.97 17.79
C LYS A 20 1.93 2.52 18.12
N ASP A 21 3.21 2.18 18.02
CA ASP A 21 3.72 0.87 18.40
C ASP A 21 5.03 1.08 19.17
N LYS A 22 4.97 0.81 20.49
CA LYS A 22 6.11 1.02 21.39
C LYS A 22 6.63 2.45 21.28
N SER A 23 7.86 2.62 20.80
CA SER A 23 8.49 3.92 20.63
C SER A 23 8.23 4.56 19.27
N LYS A 24 7.52 3.85 18.36
CA LYS A 24 7.28 4.35 17.00
C LYS A 24 5.90 4.97 16.86
N ASN A 25 5.87 6.15 16.30
CA ASN A 25 4.65 6.87 15.97
C ASN A 25 4.28 6.53 14.51
N LEU A 26 3.56 5.43 14.31
CA LEU A 26 3.27 4.88 12.98
C LEU A 26 2.45 5.83 12.13
N GLY A 27 1.48 6.53 12.74
CA GLY A 27 0.65 7.49 12.02
C GLY A 27 1.45 8.65 11.48
N GLU A 28 2.38 9.16 12.28
CA GLU A 28 3.25 10.26 11.88
C GLU A 28 4.21 9.86 10.77
N LEU A 29 4.79 8.65 10.89
CA LEU A 29 5.68 8.11 9.86
C LEU A 29 4.94 7.89 8.53
N ALA A 30 3.70 7.39 8.61
CA ALA A 30 2.85 7.25 7.42
C ALA A 30 2.59 8.62 6.78
N PHE A 31 2.22 9.61 7.58
CA PHE A 31 1.96 10.97 7.11
C PHE A 31 3.19 11.57 6.41
N GLU A 32 4.34 11.50 7.06
CA GLU A 32 5.58 12.06 6.52
C GLU A 32 6.01 11.39 5.22
N SER A 33 5.83 10.06 5.13
CA SER A 33 6.19 9.32 3.93
C SER A 33 5.32 9.72 2.74
N LEU A 34 4.00 9.84 2.94
CA LEU A 34 3.07 10.24 1.87
C LEU A 34 3.32 11.69 1.46
N LYS A 35 3.60 12.56 2.42
CA LYS A 35 3.95 13.95 2.16
C LYS A 35 5.21 14.04 1.32
N LYS A 36 6.21 13.21 1.60
CA LYS A 36 7.46 13.17 0.84
C LYS A 36 7.22 12.75 -0.61
N ILE A 37 6.43 11.70 -0.81
CA ILE A 37 6.07 11.23 -2.16
C ILE A 37 5.39 12.36 -2.94
N ARG A 38 4.42 13.03 -2.32
CA ARG A 38 3.70 14.15 -2.95
C ARG A 38 4.64 15.30 -3.26
N THR A 39 5.50 15.69 -2.33
CA THR A 39 6.46 16.78 -2.51
C THR A 39 7.42 16.50 -3.66
N ASN A 40 7.84 15.26 -3.81
CA ASN A 40 8.72 14.83 -4.89
C ASN A 40 7.99 14.65 -6.22
N LYS A 41 6.68 14.88 -6.26
CA LYS A 41 5.83 14.72 -7.44
C LYS A 41 5.85 13.29 -7.98
N GLU A 42 6.00 12.33 -7.08
CA GLU A 42 5.91 10.90 -7.38
C GLU A 42 4.47 10.44 -7.20
N LYS A 43 4.16 9.19 -7.56
CA LYS A 43 2.79 8.68 -7.53
C LYS A 43 2.54 7.76 -6.34
N ILE A 44 1.34 7.89 -5.78
CA ILE A 44 0.82 7.01 -4.74
C ILE A 44 -0.25 6.14 -5.40
N ILE A 45 0.02 4.85 -5.48
CA ILE A 45 -0.91 3.91 -6.10
C ILE A 45 -1.81 3.28 -5.04
N TYR A 46 -3.10 3.27 -5.31
CA TYR A 46 -4.07 2.51 -4.54
C TYR A 46 -4.94 1.70 -5.49
N SER A 47 -5.57 0.67 -4.96
CA SER A 47 -6.38 -0.24 -5.77
C SER A 47 -7.81 -0.29 -5.24
N ASP A 48 -8.72 -0.80 -6.07
CA ASP A 48 -10.06 -1.18 -5.65
C ASP A 48 -10.01 -2.15 -4.47
N PHE A 49 -8.99 -3.01 -4.42
CA PHE A 49 -8.80 -3.95 -3.31
C PHE A 49 -8.45 -3.23 -1.99
N VAL A 50 -7.61 -2.19 -2.05
CA VAL A 50 -7.33 -1.35 -0.86
C VAL A 50 -8.62 -0.70 -0.37
N VAL A 51 -9.42 -0.15 -1.28
CA VAL A 51 -10.70 0.49 -0.91
C VAL A 51 -11.64 -0.54 -0.26
N GLU A 52 -11.72 -1.74 -0.81
CA GLU A 52 -12.54 -2.80 -0.24
C GLU A 52 -12.09 -3.15 1.18
N GLU A 53 -10.78 -3.31 1.39
CA GLU A 53 -10.26 -3.59 2.73
C GLU A 53 -10.52 -2.44 3.71
N LEU A 54 -10.32 -1.19 3.28
CA LEU A 54 -10.61 -0.03 4.12
C LEU A 54 -12.09 0.07 4.46
N SER A 55 -12.98 -0.33 3.54
CA SER A 55 -14.43 -0.24 3.76
C SER A 55 -14.94 -1.24 4.82
N ARG A 56 -14.11 -2.18 5.23
CA ARG A 56 -14.44 -3.07 6.36
C ARG A 56 -14.32 -2.35 7.71
N ALA A 57 -13.54 -1.28 7.77
CA ALA A 57 -13.28 -0.53 9.00
C ALA A 57 -13.83 0.90 8.95
N TYR A 58 -14.00 1.48 7.77
CA TYR A 58 -14.37 2.88 7.59
C TYR A 58 -15.53 3.03 6.63
N ASP A 59 -16.34 4.08 6.83
CA ASP A 59 -17.37 4.45 5.88
C ASP A 59 -16.75 5.16 4.66
N LYS A 60 -17.56 5.31 3.62
CA LYS A 60 -17.12 5.92 2.36
C LYS A 60 -16.61 7.35 2.55
N GLN A 61 -17.26 8.11 3.42
CA GLN A 61 -16.91 9.50 3.68
C GLN A 61 -15.52 9.60 4.32
N THR A 62 -15.21 8.71 5.26
CA THR A 62 -13.91 8.64 5.91
C THR A 62 -12.81 8.29 4.89
N ILE A 63 -13.08 7.30 4.03
CA ILE A 63 -12.12 6.89 2.98
C ILE A 63 -11.86 8.05 2.03
N ASN A 64 -12.90 8.76 1.60
CA ASN A 64 -12.75 9.90 0.70
C ASN A 64 -11.91 11.01 1.33
N LYS A 65 -12.09 11.30 2.61
CA LYS A 65 -11.28 12.29 3.33
C LYS A 65 -9.82 11.87 3.40
N LEU A 66 -9.58 10.59 3.65
CA LEU A 66 -8.24 10.03 3.76
C LEU A 66 -7.47 10.23 2.46
N PHE A 67 -8.10 9.93 1.33
CA PHE A 67 -7.46 10.06 0.01
C PHE A 67 -7.36 11.52 -0.45
N LYS A 68 -8.28 12.38 -0.02
CA LYS A 68 -8.29 13.78 -0.43
C LYS A 68 -6.98 14.51 -0.07
N GLY A 69 -6.40 14.16 1.06
CA GLY A 69 -5.15 14.78 1.52
C GLY A 69 -3.96 14.58 0.58
N VAL A 70 -4.01 13.55 -0.27
CA VAL A 70 -2.94 13.21 -1.21
C VAL A 70 -3.43 13.09 -2.65
N SER A 71 -4.59 13.67 -2.95
CA SER A 71 -5.27 13.49 -4.25
C SER A 71 -4.41 13.85 -5.46
N GLU A 72 -3.52 14.82 -5.33
CA GLU A 72 -2.62 15.24 -6.42
C GLU A 72 -1.67 14.14 -6.86
N ALA A 73 -1.29 13.25 -5.95
CA ALA A 73 -0.33 12.18 -6.20
C ALA A 73 -1.00 10.83 -6.47
N LEU A 74 -2.32 10.72 -6.26
CA LEU A 74 -3.02 9.44 -6.33
C LEU A 74 -3.20 8.93 -7.76
N GLU A 75 -2.98 7.63 -7.91
CA GLU A 75 -3.29 6.90 -9.15
C GLU A 75 -4.00 5.61 -8.75
N LYS A 76 -5.21 5.41 -9.27
CA LYS A 76 -5.99 4.21 -8.99
C LYS A 76 -5.67 3.11 -9.98
N VAL A 77 -5.53 1.88 -9.49
CA VAL A 77 -5.42 0.69 -10.33
C VAL A 77 -6.50 -0.30 -9.92
N GLU A 78 -6.90 -1.14 -10.85
CA GLU A 78 -7.92 -2.15 -10.60
C GLU A 78 -7.34 -3.54 -10.84
N ILE A 79 -7.74 -4.49 -9.99
CA ILE A 79 -7.31 -5.88 -10.15
C ILE A 79 -8.16 -6.56 -11.23
N ASN A 80 -7.53 -7.37 -12.07
CA ASN A 80 -8.22 -8.18 -13.08
C ASN A 80 -8.16 -9.66 -12.72
N GLU A 81 -8.87 -10.49 -13.51
CA GLU A 81 -8.96 -11.92 -13.25
C GLU A 81 -7.61 -12.64 -13.33
N GLN A 82 -6.77 -12.26 -14.27
CA GLN A 82 -5.45 -12.87 -14.42
C GLN A 82 -4.58 -12.55 -13.20
N GLN A 83 -4.64 -11.34 -12.70
CA GLN A 83 -3.91 -10.94 -11.49
C GLN A 83 -4.42 -11.69 -10.26
N LEU A 84 -5.74 -11.91 -10.16
CA LEU A 84 -6.30 -12.71 -9.08
C LEU A 84 -5.79 -14.16 -9.12
N LYS A 85 -5.69 -14.75 -10.30
CA LYS A 85 -5.14 -16.09 -10.46
C LYS A 85 -3.68 -16.15 -10.06
N GLU A 86 -2.90 -15.19 -10.51
CA GLU A 86 -1.49 -15.08 -10.13
C GLU A 86 -1.34 -14.94 -8.62
N ALA A 87 -2.16 -14.09 -8.00
CA ALA A 87 -2.14 -13.89 -6.56
C ALA A 87 -2.49 -15.17 -5.81
N ALA A 88 -3.50 -15.91 -6.29
CA ALA A 88 -3.87 -17.18 -5.67
C ALA A 88 -2.73 -18.20 -5.73
N ASP A 89 -2.04 -18.29 -6.88
CA ASP A 89 -0.88 -19.18 -7.04
C ASP A 89 0.26 -18.79 -6.11
N LEU A 90 0.57 -17.49 -6.02
CA LEU A 90 1.62 -16.99 -5.13
C LEU A 90 1.28 -17.23 -3.67
N SER A 91 0.02 -17.03 -3.29
CA SER A 91 -0.46 -17.26 -1.93
C SER A 91 -0.17 -18.69 -1.49
N LYS A 92 -0.48 -19.65 -2.35
CA LYS A 92 -0.24 -21.07 -2.06
C LYS A 92 1.25 -21.41 -2.08
N LYS A 93 1.96 -20.96 -3.11
CA LYS A 93 3.37 -21.28 -3.30
C LYS A 93 4.24 -20.72 -2.20
N LEU A 94 3.98 -19.50 -1.77
CA LEU A 94 4.79 -18.80 -0.79
C LEU A 94 4.23 -18.87 0.63
N ASN A 95 3.04 -19.44 0.79
CA ASN A 95 2.34 -19.51 2.07
C ASN A 95 2.18 -18.13 2.69
N ILE A 96 1.58 -17.22 1.93
CA ILE A 96 1.23 -15.86 2.38
C ILE A 96 -0.27 -15.65 2.22
N PRO A 97 -0.87 -14.73 3.01
CA PRO A 97 -2.29 -14.41 2.86
C PRO A 97 -2.62 -13.96 1.44
N LEU A 98 -3.80 -14.33 0.96
CA LEU A 98 -4.25 -13.98 -0.38
C LEU A 98 -4.24 -12.46 -0.61
N GLY A 99 -4.70 -11.70 0.38
CA GLY A 99 -4.69 -10.23 0.29
C GLY A 99 -3.30 -9.65 0.05
N ASP A 100 -2.31 -10.17 0.75
CA ASP A 100 -0.92 -9.74 0.57
C ASP A 100 -0.42 -10.07 -0.83
N ALA A 101 -0.77 -11.27 -1.33
CA ALA A 101 -0.42 -11.67 -2.68
C ALA A 101 -1.06 -10.75 -3.73
N VAL A 102 -2.31 -10.35 -3.52
CA VAL A 102 -3.01 -9.40 -4.40
C VAL A 102 -2.26 -8.07 -4.46
N HIS A 103 -1.94 -7.50 -3.31
CA HIS A 103 -1.19 -6.25 -3.25
C HIS A 103 0.17 -6.37 -3.93
N GLY A 104 0.86 -7.49 -3.70
CA GLY A 104 2.16 -7.74 -4.30
C GLY A 104 2.11 -7.81 -5.82
N VAL A 105 1.12 -8.50 -6.38
CA VAL A 105 0.94 -8.58 -7.84
C VAL A 105 0.64 -7.21 -8.42
N LEU A 106 -0.21 -6.43 -7.78
CA LEU A 106 -0.54 -5.08 -8.24
C LEU A 106 0.68 -4.15 -8.20
N ALA A 107 1.48 -4.23 -7.15
CA ALA A 107 2.72 -3.45 -7.08
C ALA A 107 3.68 -3.86 -8.19
N LYS A 108 3.86 -5.16 -8.41
CA LYS A 108 4.74 -5.68 -9.45
C LYS A 108 4.31 -5.20 -10.84
N ASP A 109 3.04 -5.37 -11.18
CA ASP A 109 2.53 -5.05 -12.52
C ASP A 109 2.54 -3.55 -12.82
N ASN A 110 2.57 -2.72 -11.79
CA ASN A 110 2.62 -1.27 -11.93
C ASN A 110 4.02 -0.69 -11.71
N ASN A 111 5.04 -1.54 -11.62
CA ASN A 111 6.41 -1.12 -11.34
C ASN A 111 6.51 -0.21 -10.11
N ALA A 112 5.75 -0.53 -9.09
CA ALA A 112 5.68 0.27 -7.87
C ALA A 112 6.52 -0.35 -6.76
N VAL A 113 7.07 0.51 -5.92
CA VAL A 113 7.66 0.11 -4.64
C VAL A 113 6.52 -0.22 -3.70
N MET A 114 6.56 -1.39 -3.05
CA MET A 114 5.57 -1.77 -2.05
C MET A 114 5.94 -1.15 -0.71
N VAL A 115 5.07 -0.31 -0.17
CA VAL A 115 5.28 0.33 1.14
C VAL A 115 4.45 -0.40 2.18
N THR A 116 5.11 -1.11 3.09
CA THR A 116 4.45 -1.99 4.05
C THR A 116 5.32 -2.23 5.27
N ARG A 117 4.69 -2.65 6.37
CA ARG A 117 5.38 -3.15 7.56
C ARG A 117 5.18 -4.65 7.73
N ASP A 118 4.37 -5.28 6.86
CA ASP A 118 4.03 -6.69 6.96
C ASP A 118 5.19 -7.56 6.49
N ARG A 119 5.61 -8.48 7.35
CA ARG A 119 6.72 -9.40 7.07
C ARG A 119 6.44 -10.37 5.93
N HIS A 120 5.17 -10.66 5.65
CA HIS A 120 4.82 -11.57 4.57
C HIS A 120 5.37 -11.10 3.23
N PHE A 121 5.47 -9.80 3.01
CA PHE A 121 5.97 -9.24 1.76
C PHE A 121 7.45 -9.54 1.51
N ARG A 122 8.22 -9.89 2.54
CA ARG A 122 9.63 -10.28 2.36
C ARG A 122 9.78 -11.46 1.41
N LYS A 123 8.78 -12.33 1.33
CA LYS A 123 8.78 -13.49 0.43
C LYS A 123 8.63 -13.08 -1.04
N LEU A 124 8.27 -11.82 -1.30
CA LEU A 124 8.13 -11.27 -2.65
C LEU A 124 9.31 -10.37 -3.05
N ARG A 125 10.33 -10.26 -2.22
CA ARG A 125 11.47 -9.35 -2.46
C ARG A 125 12.21 -9.58 -3.76
N ASP A 126 12.14 -10.78 -4.33
CA ASP A 126 12.75 -11.09 -5.62
C ASP A 126 11.97 -10.49 -6.79
N LYS A 127 10.72 -10.12 -6.57
CA LYS A 127 9.81 -9.65 -7.60
C LYS A 127 9.52 -8.16 -7.51
N ILE A 128 9.54 -7.61 -6.29
CA ILE A 128 9.22 -6.20 -6.03
C ILE A 128 10.17 -5.62 -4.99
N THR A 129 10.34 -4.31 -5.06
CA THR A 129 11.07 -3.57 -4.03
C THR A 129 10.12 -3.27 -2.87
N ILE A 130 10.56 -3.58 -1.66
CA ILE A 130 9.75 -3.41 -0.45
C ILE A 130 10.43 -2.41 0.47
N LYS A 131 9.67 -1.44 0.96
CA LYS A 131 10.16 -0.42 1.89
C LYS A 131 9.14 -0.16 2.98
N LYS A 132 9.65 0.30 4.13
CA LYS A 132 8.79 0.82 5.20
C LYS A 132 8.59 2.31 4.99
N PRO A 133 7.52 2.91 5.59
CA PRO A 133 7.31 4.36 5.48
C PRO A 133 8.54 5.19 5.86
N GLU A 134 9.22 4.85 6.95
CA GLU A 134 10.40 5.60 7.42
C GLU A 134 11.57 5.54 6.44
N ASP A 135 11.62 4.56 5.56
CA ASP A 135 12.68 4.46 4.55
C ASP A 135 12.52 5.51 3.45
N LEU A 136 11.37 6.16 3.37
CA LEU A 136 11.06 7.15 2.34
C LEU A 136 11.27 8.59 2.80
N ILE A 137 11.54 8.78 4.07
CA ILE A 137 11.63 10.13 4.66
C ILE A 137 13.04 10.70 4.56
#